data_01fbf570280ea070465fdc843b8a3281
#
_entry.id   01fbf570280ea070465fdc843b8a3281
#
_cell.length_a   1.000
_cell.length_b   1.000
_cell.length_c   1.000
_cell.angle_alpha   90.00
_cell.angle_beta   90.00
_cell.angle_gamma   90.00
#
_symmetry.space_group_name_H-M   'P 1'
#
loop_
_entity.id
_entity.type
_entity.pdbx_description
1 polymer ?
#
loop_
_entity_poly.entity_id
_entity_poly.type
_entity_poly.pdbx_seq_one_letter_code
_entity_poly.pdbx_strand_id
1 'polypeptide(L)'
;MAAATDQTPRVLFGGPDLPPRALRNELQARIEAVPAGGKIAWSTYYFRDRALAQALMAASDRGVQVMLRIEGEPRFPEVNREVIAMLEEHGLKGRLKVHRPPQRRFEKRYPYWHSKIYCFSHPEPVALVGSFNPSGDVPEDAEIIANIGDQDRGHNLLVEFRGRQAFRALRARVRRMGRWWPRYDPMQNLPIRLGSSTIWNYPRRSPAIIDEQLGRLGQGDRVVGAVSHLKHGDLADNLAAAAQRGASIDLLLHDTERRVPEAIVSELTDAGVSARRYVHPDDLPLHLKFLLVEEKGQRCAWFGSFNFNRRSYRHNQELLVTSSDPAIIEALEQRFATVEAEVEAQRPG
;
A
#
# COMPACT_ATOMS: atom_id res chain seq x y z
N MET A 1 -14.93 -28.17 -19.18
CA MET A 1 -14.42 -26.78 -19.26
C MET A 1 -15.13 -25.97 -18.17
N ALA A 2 -14.44 -25.65 -17.07
CA ALA A 2 -14.98 -24.76 -16.07
C ALA A 2 -15.03 -23.36 -16.68
N ALA A 3 -16.20 -22.69 -16.61
CA ALA A 3 -16.36 -21.31 -17.04
C ALA A 3 -15.25 -20.47 -16.40
N ALA A 4 -14.54 -19.71 -17.21
CA ALA A 4 -13.64 -18.67 -16.73
C ALA A 4 -14.52 -17.66 -15.96
N THR A 5 -14.56 -17.80 -14.64
CA THR A 5 -15.15 -16.75 -13.80
C THR A 5 -14.37 -15.48 -14.08
N ASP A 6 -15.06 -14.41 -14.34
CA ASP A 6 -14.51 -13.08 -14.54
C ASP A 6 -13.54 -12.78 -13.38
N GLN A 7 -12.25 -12.88 -13.67
CA GLN A 7 -11.17 -12.68 -12.69
C GLN A 7 -10.62 -11.25 -12.78
N THR A 8 -11.36 -10.34 -13.43
CA THR A 8 -10.98 -8.92 -13.57
C THR A 8 -10.69 -8.34 -12.18
N PRO A 9 -9.50 -7.78 -11.95
CA PRO A 9 -9.18 -7.11 -10.71
C PRO A 9 -10.13 -5.92 -10.49
N ARG A 10 -10.49 -5.67 -9.22
CA ARG A 10 -11.27 -4.50 -8.83
C ARG A 10 -10.38 -3.54 -8.07
N VAL A 11 -10.38 -2.27 -8.46
CA VAL A 11 -9.66 -1.21 -7.73
C VAL A 11 -10.66 -0.46 -6.86
N LEU A 12 -10.32 -0.33 -5.59
CA LEU A 12 -11.11 0.35 -4.57
C LEU A 12 -10.31 1.56 -4.08
N PHE A 13 -10.99 2.69 -3.93
CA PHE A 13 -10.37 3.93 -3.45
C PHE A 13 -11.01 4.43 -2.16
N GLY A 14 -10.22 5.13 -1.35
CA GLY A 14 -10.65 6.11 -0.38
C GLY A 14 -10.22 7.48 -0.86
N GLY A 15 -10.93 8.53 -0.44
CA GLY A 15 -10.62 9.90 -0.80
C GLY A 15 -11.72 10.87 -0.39
N PRO A 16 -11.45 12.19 -0.40
CA PRO A 16 -12.42 13.22 -0.03
C PRO A 16 -13.67 13.23 -0.91
N ASP A 17 -13.53 12.81 -2.17
CA ASP A 17 -14.59 12.69 -3.17
C ASP A 17 -15.50 11.46 -2.97
N LEU A 18 -15.18 10.60 -2.01
CA LEU A 18 -15.87 9.34 -1.74
C LEU A 18 -16.49 9.36 -0.33
N PRO A 19 -17.47 8.47 -0.06
CA PRO A 19 -17.99 8.33 1.29
C PRO A 19 -16.87 8.03 2.30
N PRO A 20 -16.83 8.70 3.44
CA PRO A 20 -15.87 8.43 4.50
C PRO A 20 -15.86 6.94 4.86
N ARG A 21 -14.68 6.39 5.15
CA ARG A 21 -14.51 4.98 5.56
C ARG A 21 -14.85 3.95 4.49
N ALA A 22 -14.93 4.32 3.20
CA ALA A 22 -15.27 3.39 2.13
C ALA A 22 -14.42 2.10 2.16
N LEU A 23 -13.09 2.22 2.24
CA LEU A 23 -12.18 1.07 2.30
C LEU A 23 -12.29 0.30 3.62
N ARG A 24 -12.47 1.00 4.72
CA ARG A 24 -12.68 0.43 6.05
C ARG A 24 -13.96 -0.41 6.09
N ASN A 25 -15.05 0.12 5.55
CA ASN A 25 -16.35 -0.56 5.51
C ASN A 25 -16.32 -1.79 4.58
N GLU A 26 -15.61 -1.72 3.45
CA GLU A 26 -15.37 -2.87 2.59
C GLU A 26 -14.65 -4.00 3.35
N LEU A 27 -13.62 -3.67 4.15
CA LEU A 27 -12.92 -4.68 4.97
C LEU A 27 -13.86 -5.28 6.02
N GLN A 28 -14.70 -4.47 6.67
CA GLN A 28 -15.66 -4.96 7.66
C GLN A 28 -16.68 -5.91 7.05
N ALA A 29 -17.32 -5.52 5.95
CA ALA A 29 -18.30 -6.37 5.25
C ALA A 29 -17.70 -7.72 4.86
N ARG A 30 -16.42 -7.73 4.44
CA ARG A 30 -15.71 -8.98 4.11
C ARG A 30 -15.40 -9.83 5.33
N ILE A 31 -15.05 -9.25 6.48
CA ILE A 31 -14.88 -10.02 7.73
C ILE A 31 -16.18 -10.70 8.11
N GLU A 32 -17.28 -9.97 8.06
CA GLU A 32 -18.62 -10.43 8.43
C GLU A 32 -19.13 -11.54 7.50
N ALA A 33 -18.83 -11.47 6.21
CA ALA A 33 -19.21 -12.45 5.21
C ALA A 33 -18.47 -13.81 5.32
N VAL A 34 -17.38 -13.90 6.10
CA VAL A 34 -16.66 -15.17 6.25
C VAL A 34 -17.38 -16.07 7.24
N PRO A 35 -17.89 -17.26 6.83
CA PRO A 35 -18.58 -18.20 7.71
C PRO A 35 -17.61 -19.00 8.59
N ALA A 36 -18.15 -19.73 9.56
CA ALA A 36 -17.41 -20.71 10.36
C ALA A 36 -16.60 -21.67 9.46
N GLY A 37 -15.38 -22.00 9.86
CA GLY A 37 -14.43 -22.79 9.07
C GLY A 37 -13.72 -22.00 7.95
N GLY A 38 -14.18 -20.80 7.62
CA GLY A 38 -13.52 -19.91 6.67
C GLY A 38 -12.18 -19.37 7.19
N LYS A 39 -11.51 -18.56 6.38
CA LYS A 39 -10.15 -18.09 6.66
C LYS A 39 -10.00 -16.61 6.35
N ILE A 40 -9.41 -15.87 7.29
CA ILE A 40 -8.96 -14.48 7.15
C ILE A 40 -7.46 -14.42 7.41
N ALA A 41 -6.71 -13.65 6.61
CA ALA A 41 -5.29 -13.42 6.86
C ALA A 41 -4.91 -11.98 6.53
N TRP A 42 -4.41 -11.24 7.50
CA TRP A 42 -4.04 -9.84 7.37
C TRP A 42 -2.58 -9.58 7.69
N SER A 43 -2.00 -8.63 6.97
CA SER A 43 -0.78 -7.93 7.32
C SER A 43 -1.03 -6.43 7.22
N THR A 44 -0.70 -5.68 8.27
CA THR A 44 -0.87 -4.23 8.29
C THR A 44 0.20 -3.54 9.14
N TYR A 45 0.47 -2.26 8.84
CA TYR A 45 1.46 -1.45 9.55
C TYR A 45 0.81 -0.67 10.69
N TYR A 46 -0.20 0.18 10.39
CA TYR A 46 -1.04 0.82 11.39
C TYR A 46 -2.37 0.08 11.49
N PHE A 47 -2.82 -0.14 12.71
CA PHE A 47 -4.12 -0.72 13.01
C PHE A 47 -4.64 -0.17 14.32
N ARG A 48 -5.52 0.84 14.26
CA ARG A 48 -6.14 1.43 15.46
C ARG A 48 -7.67 1.33 15.48
N ASP A 49 -8.29 0.88 14.40
CA ASP A 49 -9.74 0.70 14.30
C ASP A 49 -10.22 -0.44 15.22
N ARG A 50 -10.77 -0.04 16.38
CA ARG A 50 -11.29 -0.97 17.39
C ARG A 50 -12.46 -1.80 16.87
N ALA A 51 -13.35 -1.21 16.07
CA ALA A 51 -14.52 -1.92 15.54
C ALA A 51 -14.11 -3.02 14.55
N LEU A 52 -13.11 -2.77 13.69
CA LEU A 52 -12.54 -3.83 12.85
C LEU A 52 -11.83 -4.91 13.66
N ALA A 53 -11.14 -4.53 14.75
CA ALA A 53 -10.54 -5.51 15.65
C ALA A 53 -11.63 -6.38 16.32
N GLN A 54 -12.71 -5.79 16.81
CA GLN A 54 -13.86 -6.50 17.36
C GLN A 54 -14.52 -7.43 16.31
N ALA A 55 -14.68 -6.97 15.07
CA ALA A 55 -15.21 -7.80 13.99
C ALA A 55 -14.32 -9.04 13.71
N LEU A 56 -12.99 -8.88 13.76
CA LEU A 56 -12.03 -9.99 13.63
C LEU A 56 -12.11 -10.97 14.81
N MET A 57 -12.26 -10.45 16.04
CA MET A 57 -12.44 -11.24 17.25
C MET A 57 -13.75 -12.04 17.16
N ALA A 58 -14.87 -11.38 16.84
CA ALA A 58 -16.16 -12.03 16.64
C ALA A 58 -16.13 -13.08 15.50
N ALA A 59 -15.37 -12.83 14.43
CA ALA A 59 -15.15 -13.83 13.39
C ALA A 59 -14.41 -15.06 13.93
N SER A 60 -13.38 -14.84 14.78
CA SER A 60 -12.66 -15.95 15.45
C SER A 60 -13.58 -16.76 16.34
N ASP A 61 -14.46 -16.10 17.11
CA ASP A 61 -15.42 -16.76 18.01
C ASP A 61 -16.45 -17.59 17.22
N ARG A 62 -16.84 -17.12 16.02
CA ARG A 62 -17.67 -17.90 15.09
C ARG A 62 -16.96 -19.12 14.48
N GLY A 63 -15.67 -19.34 14.78
CA GLY A 63 -14.88 -20.43 14.25
C GLY A 63 -14.15 -20.13 12.92
N VAL A 64 -14.01 -18.84 12.53
CA VAL A 64 -13.17 -18.43 11.42
C VAL A 64 -11.69 -18.53 11.82
N GLN A 65 -10.86 -19.02 10.91
CA GLN A 65 -9.40 -19.07 11.12
C GLN A 65 -8.77 -17.70 10.84
N VAL A 66 -8.75 -16.81 11.83
CA VAL A 66 -8.16 -15.47 11.72
C VAL A 66 -6.66 -15.50 11.97
N MET A 67 -5.84 -14.99 11.03
CA MET A 67 -4.39 -14.89 11.13
C MET A 67 -3.95 -13.43 10.91
N LEU A 68 -3.31 -12.82 11.90
CA LEU A 68 -2.88 -11.43 11.85
C LEU A 68 -1.36 -11.29 11.97
N ARG A 69 -0.83 -10.32 11.23
CA ARG A 69 0.55 -9.86 11.27
C ARG A 69 0.54 -8.34 11.38
N ILE A 70 0.89 -7.81 12.54
CA ILE A 70 0.80 -6.39 12.86
C ILE A 70 2.19 -5.87 13.24
N GLU A 71 2.55 -4.69 12.74
CA GLU A 71 3.74 -3.99 13.22
C GLU A 71 3.51 -3.51 14.66
N GLY A 72 4.36 -3.94 15.60
CA GLY A 72 4.23 -3.60 17.01
C GLY A 72 4.93 -2.29 17.39
N GLU A 73 5.95 -1.92 16.61
CA GLU A 73 6.74 -0.71 16.82
C GLU A 73 6.76 0.14 15.55
N PRO A 74 5.57 0.56 15.04
CA PRO A 74 5.55 1.48 13.92
C PRO A 74 6.17 2.80 14.32
N ARG A 75 6.30 3.73 13.39
CA ARG A 75 6.89 5.06 13.67
C ARG A 75 6.22 5.76 14.87
N PHE A 76 4.93 5.56 15.06
CA PHE A 76 4.12 6.04 16.17
C PHE A 76 3.48 4.81 16.84
N PRO A 77 4.16 4.18 17.84
CA PRO A 77 3.72 2.92 18.45
C PRO A 77 2.35 3.02 19.14
N GLU A 78 2.00 4.19 19.66
CA GLU A 78 0.71 4.49 20.31
C GLU A 78 -0.48 4.19 19.39
N VAL A 79 -0.33 4.33 18.09
CA VAL A 79 -1.38 4.06 17.10
C VAL A 79 -1.91 2.63 17.18
N ASN A 80 -1.02 1.65 17.40
CA ASN A 80 -1.39 0.23 17.38
C ASN A 80 -1.61 -0.37 18.78
N ARG A 81 -1.20 0.34 19.82
CA ARG A 81 -1.09 -0.23 21.18
C ARG A 81 -2.40 -0.81 21.68
N GLU A 82 -3.48 -0.05 21.57
CA GLU A 82 -4.79 -0.46 22.08
C GLU A 82 -5.34 -1.69 21.34
N VAL A 83 -5.35 -1.66 20.01
CA VAL A 83 -5.83 -2.78 19.19
C VAL A 83 -4.98 -4.04 19.42
N ILE A 84 -3.66 -3.90 19.54
CA ILE A 84 -2.79 -5.03 19.84
C ILE A 84 -3.15 -5.63 21.21
N ALA A 85 -3.35 -4.80 22.23
CA ALA A 85 -3.73 -5.27 23.57
C ALA A 85 -5.07 -6.02 23.53
N MET A 86 -6.10 -5.46 22.88
CA MET A 86 -7.41 -6.13 22.70
C MET A 86 -7.28 -7.51 22.05
N LEU A 87 -6.50 -7.61 20.96
CA LEU A 87 -6.31 -8.85 20.23
C LEU A 87 -5.48 -9.89 21.00
N GLU A 88 -4.50 -9.45 21.81
CA GLU A 88 -3.71 -10.32 22.69
C GLU A 88 -4.53 -10.85 23.85
N GLU A 89 -5.37 -10.00 24.49
CA GLU A 89 -6.28 -10.36 25.56
C GLU A 89 -7.35 -11.35 25.09
N HIS A 90 -7.95 -11.11 23.94
CA HIS A 90 -8.92 -12.04 23.33
C HIS A 90 -8.33 -13.43 23.05
N GLY A 91 -7.02 -13.54 22.94
CA GLY A 91 -6.33 -14.82 22.82
C GLY A 91 -6.37 -15.44 21.45
N LEU A 92 -6.24 -14.64 20.37
CA LEU A 92 -5.94 -15.14 19.01
C LEU A 92 -4.60 -15.90 18.98
N LYS A 93 -4.37 -16.77 20.00
CA LYS A 93 -3.11 -17.46 20.33
C LYS A 93 -2.56 -18.21 19.11
N GLY A 94 -1.28 -17.98 18.82
CA GLY A 94 -0.56 -18.64 17.73
C GLY A 94 -0.89 -18.15 16.32
N ARG A 95 -1.94 -17.35 16.15
CA ARG A 95 -2.37 -16.77 14.87
C ARG A 95 -2.15 -15.26 14.79
N LEU A 96 -2.07 -14.56 15.92
CA LEU A 96 -1.57 -13.19 16.03
C LEU A 96 -0.04 -13.24 16.15
N LYS A 97 0.66 -12.45 15.35
CA LYS A 97 2.08 -12.13 15.53
C LYS A 97 2.25 -10.63 15.44
N VAL A 98 2.77 -10.07 16.51
CA VAL A 98 3.14 -8.67 16.63
C VAL A 98 4.65 -8.58 16.42
N HIS A 99 5.06 -7.74 15.48
CA HIS A 99 6.45 -7.53 15.18
C HIS A 99 7.05 -6.52 16.17
N ARG A 100 7.87 -7.01 17.08
CA ARG A 100 8.59 -6.18 18.06
C ARG A 100 10.08 -6.31 17.84
N PRO A 101 10.83 -5.20 17.73
CA PRO A 101 12.28 -5.25 17.60
C PRO A 101 12.95 -5.81 18.87
N PRO A 102 14.04 -6.53 18.76
CA PRO A 102 14.92 -6.73 19.90
C PRO A 102 15.48 -5.37 20.34
N GLN A 103 15.44 -5.12 21.67
CA GLN A 103 15.69 -3.82 22.28
C GLN A 103 16.92 -3.06 21.77
N ARG A 104 16.74 -1.76 21.49
CA ARG A 104 17.66 -0.61 21.47
C ARG A 104 18.92 -0.57 20.60
N ARG A 105 19.49 -1.63 20.09
CA ARG A 105 20.77 -1.52 19.36
C ARG A 105 20.67 -1.23 17.87
N PHE A 106 19.45 -1.29 17.26
CA PHE A 106 19.26 -1.27 15.81
C PHE A 106 18.12 -0.38 15.30
N GLU A 107 17.65 0.61 16.05
CA GLU A 107 16.49 1.45 15.71
C GLU A 107 16.55 2.06 14.29
N LYS A 108 17.73 2.47 13.83
CA LYS A 108 17.90 3.03 12.48
C LYS A 108 17.88 1.99 11.35
N ARG A 109 17.97 0.69 11.64
CA ARG A 109 18.06 -0.40 10.65
C ARG A 109 16.94 -1.42 10.75
N TYR A 110 15.96 -1.16 11.60
CA TYR A 110 14.89 -2.10 11.85
C TYR A 110 13.93 -2.22 10.65
N PRO A 111 13.65 -3.43 10.14
CA PRO A 111 12.73 -3.64 9.04
C PRO A 111 11.29 -3.63 9.55
N TYR A 112 10.47 -2.67 9.14
CA TYR A 112 9.05 -2.67 9.44
C TYR A 112 8.28 -3.73 8.64
N TRP A 113 7.24 -4.28 9.23
CA TRP A 113 6.18 -4.97 8.49
C TRP A 113 5.23 -3.93 7.91
N HIS A 114 5.53 -3.46 6.72
CA HIS A 114 4.83 -2.35 6.12
C HIS A 114 3.85 -2.75 5.00
N SER A 115 3.80 -4.03 4.63
CA SER A 115 2.84 -4.54 3.63
C SER A 115 1.40 -4.48 4.15
N LYS A 116 0.46 -4.13 3.25
CA LYS A 116 -0.97 -4.16 3.49
C LYS A 116 -1.56 -5.26 2.63
N ILE A 117 -1.96 -6.36 3.27
CA ILE A 117 -2.52 -7.56 2.64
C ILE A 117 -3.75 -7.96 3.44
N TYR A 118 -4.88 -8.12 2.76
CA TYR A 118 -6.15 -8.52 3.36
C TYR A 118 -6.75 -9.67 2.56
N CYS A 119 -6.71 -10.88 3.10
CA CYS A 119 -7.16 -12.11 2.43
C CYS A 119 -8.42 -12.64 3.09
N PHE A 120 -9.42 -12.98 2.28
CA PHE A 120 -10.70 -13.55 2.72
C PHE A 120 -11.03 -14.76 1.85
N SER A 121 -11.50 -15.84 2.49
CA SER A 121 -11.82 -17.07 1.78
C SER A 121 -13.26 -17.13 1.24
N HIS A 122 -14.15 -16.25 1.71
CA HIS A 122 -15.58 -16.20 1.39
C HIS A 122 -16.08 -14.74 1.25
N PRO A 123 -17.20 -14.54 0.52
CA PRO A 123 -18.01 -15.53 -0.21
C PRO A 123 -17.23 -16.19 -1.36
N GLU A 124 -16.30 -15.49 -1.96
CA GLU A 124 -15.29 -16.00 -2.90
C GLU A 124 -13.89 -15.74 -2.37
N PRO A 125 -12.90 -16.61 -2.69
CA PRO A 125 -11.52 -16.37 -2.27
C PRO A 125 -10.95 -15.12 -2.93
N VAL A 126 -10.55 -14.12 -2.12
CA VAL A 126 -9.97 -12.87 -2.59
C VAL A 126 -8.76 -12.46 -1.74
N ALA A 127 -7.92 -11.63 -2.33
CA ALA A 127 -6.86 -10.93 -1.61
C ALA A 127 -6.77 -9.48 -2.09
N LEU A 128 -6.76 -8.53 -1.15
CA LEU A 128 -6.60 -7.11 -1.41
C LEU A 128 -5.19 -6.69 -1.00
N VAL A 129 -4.56 -5.87 -1.83
CA VAL A 129 -3.25 -5.26 -1.55
C VAL A 129 -3.25 -3.79 -1.94
N GLY A 130 -2.54 -2.95 -1.20
CA GLY A 130 -2.49 -1.53 -1.54
C GLY A 130 -1.83 -0.66 -0.47
N SER A 131 -2.35 0.56 -0.32
CA SER A 131 -1.79 1.57 0.57
C SER A 131 -2.53 1.71 1.90
N PHE A 132 -3.79 1.31 1.99
CA PHE A 132 -4.68 1.56 3.10
C PHE A 132 -4.27 0.84 4.40
N ASN A 133 -4.24 1.59 5.51
CA ASN A 133 -4.14 1.06 6.86
C ASN A 133 -5.47 1.29 7.59
N PRO A 134 -6.00 0.35 8.40
CA PRO A 134 -7.16 0.57 9.24
C PRO A 134 -6.82 1.48 10.44
N SER A 135 -6.57 2.74 10.19
CA SER A 135 -6.08 3.72 11.17
C SER A 135 -6.62 5.13 10.89
N GLY A 136 -7.91 5.22 10.60
CA GLY A 136 -8.58 6.48 10.34
C GLY A 136 -8.89 7.29 11.60
N ASP A 137 -9.93 8.11 11.52
CA ASP A 137 -10.34 9.05 12.56
C ASP A 137 -11.05 8.40 13.77
N VAL A 138 -11.36 7.11 13.73
CA VAL A 138 -12.06 6.41 14.83
C VAL A 138 -11.13 5.43 15.56
N PRO A 139 -10.98 5.55 16.89
CA PRO A 139 -11.50 6.61 17.76
C PRO A 139 -10.86 7.96 17.44
N GLU A 140 -11.62 9.04 17.65
CA GLU A 140 -11.12 10.40 17.48
C GLU A 140 -9.90 10.64 18.38
N ASP A 141 -8.81 11.10 17.75
CA ASP A 141 -7.58 11.48 18.43
C ASP A 141 -6.80 12.39 17.49
N ALA A 142 -6.98 13.70 17.73
CA ALA A 142 -6.43 14.73 16.85
C ALA A 142 -4.89 14.66 16.76
N GLU A 143 -4.20 14.31 17.84
CA GLU A 143 -2.74 14.22 17.85
C GLU A 143 -2.25 13.05 16.99
N ILE A 144 -2.88 11.89 17.13
CA ILE A 144 -2.55 10.73 16.30
C ILE A 144 -2.85 11.02 14.83
N ILE A 145 -4.02 11.60 14.53
CA ILE A 145 -4.39 11.93 13.14
C ILE A 145 -3.43 12.95 12.53
N ALA A 146 -3.02 13.98 13.26
CA ALA A 146 -2.01 14.93 12.79
C ALA A 146 -0.68 14.25 12.45
N ASN A 147 -0.31 13.20 13.18
CA ASN A 147 0.94 12.46 12.97
C ASN A 147 0.91 11.48 11.80
N ILE A 148 -0.18 10.73 11.62
CA ILE A 148 -0.26 9.64 10.63
C ILE A 148 -1.11 9.99 9.41
N GLY A 149 -2.00 10.97 9.52
CA GLY A 149 -3.03 11.35 8.56
C GLY A 149 -4.30 10.51 8.69
N ASP A 150 -5.45 11.10 8.40
CA ASP A 150 -6.74 10.40 8.39
C ASP A 150 -6.82 9.43 7.21
N GLN A 151 -6.71 8.15 7.50
CA GLN A 151 -6.73 7.09 6.47
C GLN A 151 -8.14 6.80 5.97
N ASP A 152 -9.19 7.17 6.72
CA ASP A 152 -10.59 6.89 6.36
C ASP A 152 -11.14 7.90 5.36
N ARG A 153 -10.62 9.14 5.38
CA ARG A 153 -11.04 10.21 4.47
C ARG A 153 -9.98 10.55 3.41
N GLY A 154 -8.70 10.26 3.68
CA GLY A 154 -7.60 10.56 2.76
C GLY A 154 -7.51 9.61 1.56
N HIS A 155 -6.77 10.03 0.55
CA HIS A 155 -6.55 9.24 -0.66
C HIS A 155 -5.78 7.96 -0.38
N ASN A 156 -6.44 6.82 -0.54
CA ASN A 156 -5.87 5.49 -0.44
C ASN A 156 -6.38 4.58 -1.55
N LEU A 157 -5.73 3.43 -1.75
CA LEU A 157 -6.21 2.39 -2.66
C LEU A 157 -6.05 1.00 -2.07
N LEU A 158 -6.94 0.10 -2.50
CA LEU A 158 -6.80 -1.36 -2.40
C LEU A 158 -7.15 -1.97 -3.77
N VAL A 159 -6.32 -2.88 -4.25
CA VAL A 159 -6.60 -3.68 -5.45
C VAL A 159 -6.94 -5.09 -5.03
N GLU A 160 -8.10 -5.54 -5.46
CA GLU A 160 -8.64 -6.87 -5.21
C GLU A 160 -8.24 -7.83 -6.33
N PHE A 161 -7.55 -8.88 -5.95
CA PHE A 161 -7.26 -10.03 -6.80
C PHE A 161 -8.16 -11.19 -6.40
N ARG A 162 -9.00 -11.66 -7.32
CA ARG A 162 -9.98 -12.72 -7.10
C ARG A 162 -9.40 -14.10 -7.36
N GLY A 163 -10.03 -15.09 -6.74
CA GLY A 163 -9.77 -16.49 -6.97
C GLY A 163 -8.77 -17.15 -6.00
N ARG A 164 -8.80 -18.48 -6.01
CA ARG A 164 -8.03 -19.33 -5.07
C ARG A 164 -6.53 -19.13 -5.17
N GLN A 165 -6.01 -18.82 -6.35
CA GLN A 165 -4.57 -18.61 -6.56
C GLN A 165 -4.09 -17.38 -5.79
N ALA A 166 -4.74 -16.23 -5.98
CA ALA A 166 -4.42 -14.98 -5.29
C ALA A 166 -4.52 -15.15 -3.76
N PHE A 167 -5.65 -15.67 -3.29
CA PHE A 167 -5.88 -15.94 -1.87
C PHE A 167 -4.79 -16.86 -1.27
N ARG A 168 -4.47 -17.97 -1.90
CA ARG A 168 -3.48 -18.92 -1.37
C ARG A 168 -2.08 -18.35 -1.34
N ALA A 169 -1.67 -17.65 -2.40
CA ALA A 169 -0.34 -17.07 -2.53
C ALA A 169 -0.11 -15.96 -1.50
N LEU A 170 -1.05 -15.00 -1.39
CA LEU A 170 -0.93 -13.88 -0.46
C LEU A 170 -1.14 -14.31 0.99
N ARG A 171 -2.07 -15.24 1.27
CA ARG A 171 -2.18 -15.85 2.60
C ARG A 171 -0.90 -16.59 3.00
N ALA A 172 -0.24 -17.28 2.07
CA ALA A 172 1.05 -17.93 2.33
C ALA A 172 2.14 -16.88 2.64
N ARG A 173 2.14 -15.72 1.96
CA ARG A 173 3.02 -14.59 2.27
C ARG A 173 2.79 -14.10 3.69
N VAL A 174 1.54 -13.81 4.09
CA VAL A 174 1.20 -13.40 5.46
C VAL A 174 1.65 -14.45 6.48
N ARG A 175 1.44 -15.75 6.22
CA ARG A 175 1.86 -16.83 7.12
C ARG A 175 3.38 -16.89 7.32
N ARG A 176 4.17 -16.59 6.28
CA ARG A 176 5.63 -16.61 6.34
C ARG A 176 6.21 -15.41 7.07
N MET A 177 5.50 -14.28 7.12
CA MET A 177 5.92 -13.14 7.92
C MET A 177 6.05 -13.55 9.39
N GLY A 178 7.13 -13.08 10.04
CA GLY A 178 7.42 -13.47 11.43
C GLY A 178 8.02 -14.86 11.60
N ARG A 179 8.38 -15.57 10.56
CA ARG A 179 9.39 -16.60 10.66
C ARG A 179 10.75 -15.92 10.83
N TRP A 180 11.49 -16.39 11.79
CA TRP A 180 12.81 -15.84 12.07
C TRP A 180 13.70 -15.98 10.86
N TRP A 181 14.23 -14.83 10.35
CA TRP A 181 15.31 -14.67 9.39
C TRP A 181 15.29 -15.45 8.07
N PRO A 182 15.85 -14.88 7.03
CA PRO A 182 16.67 -13.68 6.91
C PRO A 182 16.00 -12.52 6.18
N ARG A 183 16.60 -11.32 6.31
CA ARG A 183 16.30 -10.08 5.58
C ARG A 183 16.08 -10.28 4.08
N TYR A 184 16.65 -11.32 3.51
CA TYR A 184 16.60 -11.69 2.10
C TYR A 184 16.34 -13.21 1.96
N ASP A 185 15.27 -13.70 2.57
CA ASP A 185 14.83 -15.07 2.29
C ASP A 185 14.32 -15.15 0.84
N PRO A 186 15.06 -15.80 -0.08
CA PRO A 186 14.64 -15.91 -1.47
C PRO A 186 13.25 -16.49 -1.61
N MET A 187 12.88 -17.44 -0.74
CA MET A 187 11.57 -18.09 -0.76
C MET A 187 10.43 -17.18 -0.33
N GLN A 188 10.68 -16.20 0.56
CA GLN A 188 9.69 -15.19 0.94
C GLN A 188 9.55 -14.10 -0.10
N ASN A 189 10.61 -13.83 -0.85
CA ASN A 189 10.70 -12.72 -1.78
C ASN A 189 10.51 -13.15 -3.24
N LEU A 190 10.08 -14.40 -3.48
CA LEU A 190 9.63 -14.83 -4.80
C LEU A 190 8.45 -13.95 -5.28
N PRO A 191 8.45 -13.55 -6.55
CA PRO A 191 7.31 -12.83 -7.11
C PRO A 191 6.09 -13.74 -7.19
N ILE A 192 4.90 -13.15 -7.00
CA ILE A 192 3.61 -13.83 -7.17
C ILE A 192 3.01 -13.32 -8.47
N ARG A 193 2.76 -14.21 -9.43
CA ARG A 193 2.14 -13.88 -10.72
C ARG A 193 0.65 -14.19 -10.68
N LEU A 194 -0.17 -13.18 -11.05
CA LEU A 194 -1.63 -13.26 -11.07
C LEU A 194 -2.13 -12.61 -12.37
N GLY A 195 -2.39 -13.43 -13.38
CA GLY A 195 -2.76 -12.92 -14.72
C GLY A 195 -1.69 -11.97 -15.28
N SER A 196 -2.12 -10.79 -15.67
CA SER A 196 -1.28 -9.69 -16.16
C SER A 196 -0.55 -8.90 -15.06
N SER A 197 -0.68 -9.32 -13.79
CA SER A 197 -0.05 -8.66 -12.65
C SER A 197 1.05 -9.50 -12.03
N THR A 198 2.10 -8.84 -11.54
CA THR A 198 3.16 -9.47 -10.75
C THR A 198 3.34 -8.73 -9.43
N ILE A 199 3.24 -9.43 -8.31
CA ILE A 199 3.47 -8.89 -6.98
C ILE A 199 4.90 -9.19 -6.55
N TRP A 200 5.69 -8.15 -6.38
CA TRP A 200 7.07 -8.21 -5.95
C TRP A 200 7.16 -8.01 -4.44
N ASN A 201 7.69 -8.99 -3.75
CA ASN A 201 7.87 -8.93 -2.31
C ASN A 201 9.25 -8.35 -1.97
N TYR A 202 9.28 -7.42 -1.03
CA TYR A 202 10.50 -6.78 -0.50
C TYR A 202 10.76 -7.17 0.96
N PRO A 203 12.02 -7.01 1.47
CA PRO A 203 13.18 -6.45 0.78
C PRO A 203 13.79 -7.40 -0.25
N ARG A 204 14.46 -6.82 -1.26
CA ARG A 204 15.17 -7.57 -2.31
C ARG A 204 16.62 -7.12 -2.38
N ARG A 205 17.52 -8.02 -2.80
CA ARG A 205 18.93 -7.65 -3.02
C ARG A 205 19.11 -6.76 -4.24
N SER A 206 18.32 -7.01 -5.28
CA SER A 206 18.29 -6.19 -6.49
C SER A 206 16.94 -5.50 -6.58
N PRO A 207 16.90 -4.17 -6.54
CA PRO A 207 15.70 -3.37 -6.77
C PRO A 207 15.41 -3.14 -8.26
N ALA A 208 16.12 -3.79 -9.16
CA ALA A 208 16.27 -3.47 -10.57
C ALA A 208 14.97 -3.27 -11.37
N ILE A 209 13.82 -3.75 -10.87
CA ILE A 209 12.55 -3.69 -11.63
C ILE A 209 12.15 -2.26 -11.98
N ILE A 210 12.22 -1.36 -10.99
CA ILE A 210 11.90 0.05 -11.17
C ILE A 210 13.00 0.74 -11.95
N ASP A 211 14.24 0.54 -11.54
CA ASP A 211 15.40 1.19 -12.11
C ASP A 211 15.61 0.80 -13.58
N GLU A 212 15.42 -0.48 -13.91
CA GLU A 212 15.52 -0.98 -15.28
C GLU A 212 14.45 -0.36 -16.19
N GLN A 213 13.21 -0.23 -15.73
CA GLN A 213 12.14 0.35 -16.55
C GLN A 213 12.34 1.86 -16.71
N LEU A 214 12.54 2.61 -15.63
CA LEU A 214 12.76 4.06 -15.70
C LEU A 214 14.04 4.41 -16.49
N GLY A 215 15.08 3.58 -16.36
CA GLY A 215 16.33 3.76 -17.09
C GLY A 215 16.19 3.71 -18.62
N ARG A 216 15.12 3.09 -19.13
CA ARG A 216 14.82 2.99 -20.56
C ARG A 216 13.97 4.13 -21.11
N LEU A 217 13.24 4.86 -20.25
CA LEU A 217 12.33 5.91 -20.67
C LEU A 217 13.05 7.09 -21.30
N GLY A 218 12.46 7.66 -22.31
CA GLY A 218 12.98 8.81 -23.07
C GLY A 218 11.88 9.51 -23.85
N GLN A 219 12.24 10.10 -24.98
CA GLN A 219 11.33 10.90 -25.79
C GLN A 219 10.10 10.08 -26.25
N GLY A 220 8.93 10.63 -26.01
CA GLY A 220 7.64 10.01 -26.33
C GLY A 220 7.09 9.06 -25.26
N ASP A 221 7.88 8.71 -24.24
CA ASP A 221 7.40 7.93 -23.10
C ASP A 221 6.75 8.84 -22.05
N ARG A 222 5.88 8.26 -21.22
CA ARG A 222 5.11 9.01 -20.21
C ARG A 222 5.08 8.32 -18.86
N VAL A 223 5.17 9.11 -17.79
CA VAL A 223 4.91 8.66 -16.42
C VAL A 223 3.94 9.62 -15.75
N VAL A 224 2.88 9.09 -15.15
CA VAL A 224 2.05 9.87 -14.22
C VAL A 224 1.92 9.12 -12.90
N GLY A 225 1.78 9.85 -11.79
CA GLY A 225 1.64 9.17 -10.51
C GLY A 225 1.25 10.03 -9.34
N ALA A 226 0.69 9.36 -8.32
CA ALA A 226 0.38 9.96 -7.04
C ALA A 226 1.21 9.26 -5.94
N VAL A 227 2.07 10.03 -5.25
CA VAL A 227 3.15 9.47 -4.46
C VAL A 227 3.18 10.06 -3.06
N SER A 228 2.88 9.22 -2.07
CA SER A 228 2.88 9.61 -0.66
C SER A 228 4.27 9.91 -0.09
N HIS A 229 5.30 9.21 -0.54
CA HIS A 229 6.68 9.39 -0.06
C HIS A 229 7.64 9.25 -1.22
N LEU A 230 8.45 10.28 -1.42
CA LEU A 230 9.56 10.27 -2.38
C LEU A 230 10.77 10.91 -1.69
N LYS A 231 11.90 10.23 -1.68
CA LYS A 231 13.14 10.72 -1.08
C LYS A 231 14.31 10.48 -2.00
N HIS A 232 15.42 11.16 -1.71
CA HIS A 232 16.68 10.95 -2.44
C HIS A 232 17.00 9.46 -2.56
N GLY A 233 17.51 9.09 -3.71
CA GLY A 233 17.89 7.75 -4.11
C GLY A 233 17.20 7.32 -5.40
N ASP A 234 17.44 6.11 -5.73
CA ASP A 234 17.28 5.49 -7.05
C ASP A 234 16.02 5.93 -7.85
N LEU A 235 14.84 6.13 -7.21
CA LEU A 235 13.64 6.48 -7.98
C LEU A 235 13.59 7.96 -8.39
N ALA A 236 13.86 8.90 -7.48
CA ALA A 236 13.84 10.33 -7.81
C ALA A 236 14.87 10.64 -8.89
N ASP A 237 16.09 10.10 -8.71
CA ASP A 237 17.20 10.26 -9.65
C ASP A 237 16.84 9.69 -11.04
N ASN A 238 16.20 8.51 -11.09
CA ASN A 238 15.78 7.88 -12.33
C ASN A 238 14.64 8.63 -13.03
N LEU A 239 13.70 9.21 -12.28
CA LEU A 239 12.65 10.06 -12.85
C LEU A 239 13.24 11.35 -13.44
N ALA A 240 14.12 12.04 -12.70
CA ALA A 240 14.81 13.22 -13.20
C ALA A 240 15.59 12.90 -14.51
N ALA A 241 16.37 11.81 -14.49
CA ALA A 241 17.12 11.39 -15.68
C ALA A 241 16.22 10.98 -16.85
N ALA A 242 15.06 10.39 -16.63
CA ALA A 242 14.09 10.06 -17.68
C ALA A 242 13.49 11.34 -18.30
N ALA A 243 13.13 12.33 -17.46
CA ALA A 243 12.66 13.64 -17.94
C ALA A 243 13.72 14.35 -18.80
N GLN A 244 14.98 14.34 -18.35
CA GLN A 244 16.11 14.90 -19.12
C GLN A 244 16.33 14.20 -20.46
N ARG A 245 15.93 12.91 -20.59
CA ARG A 245 15.92 12.19 -21.88
C ARG A 245 14.68 12.44 -22.73
N GLY A 246 13.75 13.29 -22.27
CA GLY A 246 12.55 13.70 -23.01
C GLY A 246 11.27 12.92 -22.67
N ALA A 247 11.26 12.11 -21.61
CA ALA A 247 10.02 11.53 -21.10
C ALA A 247 9.14 12.59 -20.45
N SER A 248 7.81 12.53 -20.69
CA SER A 248 6.83 13.37 -20.00
C SER A 248 6.49 12.79 -18.64
N ILE A 249 6.77 13.54 -17.57
CA ILE A 249 6.55 13.04 -16.21
C ILE A 249 5.69 14.04 -15.42
N ASP A 250 4.58 13.54 -14.83
CA ASP A 250 3.66 14.33 -14.02
C ASP A 250 3.37 13.61 -12.68
N LEU A 251 3.70 14.27 -11.57
CA LEU A 251 3.61 13.71 -10.24
C LEU A 251 2.78 14.59 -9.29
N LEU A 252 1.84 13.94 -8.61
CA LEU A 252 1.13 14.50 -7.47
C LEU A 252 1.77 13.96 -6.19
N LEU A 253 2.29 14.86 -5.38
CA LEU A 253 3.14 14.54 -4.23
C LEU A 253 2.44 14.95 -2.93
N HIS A 254 2.67 14.19 -1.87
CA HIS A 254 2.21 14.57 -0.53
C HIS A 254 2.79 15.93 -0.11
N ASP A 255 2.03 16.73 0.61
CA ASP A 255 2.34 18.10 1.01
C ASP A 255 3.53 18.25 1.95
N THR A 256 3.74 17.29 2.87
CA THR A 256 4.72 17.46 3.95
C THR A 256 6.17 17.23 3.53
N GLU A 257 7.04 18.16 3.92
CA GLU A 257 8.50 18.10 3.79
C GLU A 257 9.09 16.76 4.28
N ARG A 258 8.55 16.24 5.36
CA ARG A 258 8.99 14.95 5.93
C ARG A 258 8.81 13.78 4.97
N ARG A 259 7.75 13.78 4.16
CA ARG A 259 7.42 12.69 3.22
C ARG A 259 8.06 12.90 1.86
N VAL A 260 8.02 14.13 1.38
CA VAL A 260 8.64 14.57 0.13
C VAL A 260 9.42 15.86 0.40
N PRO A 261 10.76 15.80 0.58
CA PRO A 261 11.59 16.99 0.79
C PRO A 261 11.49 17.98 -0.36
N GLU A 262 11.51 19.30 -0.05
CA GLU A 262 11.49 20.36 -1.05
C GLU A 262 12.65 20.27 -2.03
N ALA A 263 13.82 19.86 -1.53
CA ALA A 263 14.99 19.64 -2.37
C ALA A 263 14.72 18.61 -3.50
N ILE A 264 13.90 17.58 -3.23
CA ILE A 264 13.49 16.60 -4.25
C ILE A 264 12.52 17.22 -5.25
N VAL A 265 11.57 18.04 -4.78
CA VAL A 265 10.62 18.72 -5.67
C VAL A 265 11.36 19.66 -6.61
N SER A 266 12.29 20.45 -6.08
CA SER A 266 13.13 21.35 -6.88
C SER A 266 13.96 20.58 -7.91
N GLU A 267 14.67 19.51 -7.49
CA GLU A 267 15.48 18.67 -8.37
C GLU A 267 14.66 18.07 -9.52
N LEU A 268 13.48 17.56 -9.23
CA LEU A 268 12.57 17.03 -10.25
C LEU A 268 12.07 18.12 -11.19
N THR A 269 11.69 19.29 -10.67
CA THR A 269 11.22 20.42 -11.47
C THR A 269 12.33 20.96 -12.37
N ASP A 270 13.55 21.10 -11.85
CA ASP A 270 14.72 21.54 -12.63
C ASP A 270 15.06 20.54 -13.75
N ALA A 271 14.76 19.26 -13.56
CA ALA A 271 14.90 18.23 -14.59
C ALA A 271 13.74 18.19 -15.61
N GLY A 272 12.70 19.02 -15.46
CA GLY A 272 11.55 19.08 -16.37
C GLY A 272 10.36 18.20 -15.96
N VAL A 273 10.33 17.69 -14.74
CA VAL A 273 9.18 16.94 -14.18
C VAL A 273 8.12 17.93 -13.71
N SER A 274 6.85 17.72 -14.08
CA SER A 274 5.70 18.37 -13.43
C SER A 274 5.50 17.75 -12.04
N ALA A 275 5.99 18.41 -11.00
CA ALA A 275 5.91 17.93 -9.61
C ALA A 275 5.05 18.88 -8.78
N ARG A 276 3.83 18.45 -8.41
CA ARG A 276 2.85 19.29 -7.73
C ARG A 276 2.49 18.71 -6.36
N ARG A 277 2.43 19.53 -5.33
CA ARG A 277 1.99 19.10 -4.00
C ARG A 277 0.48 19.07 -3.93
N TYR A 278 -0.03 17.99 -3.34
CA TYR A 278 -1.41 17.87 -2.93
C TYR A 278 -1.57 18.44 -1.53
N VAL A 279 -2.31 19.52 -1.41
CA VAL A 279 -2.67 20.16 -0.14
C VAL A 279 -4.19 20.10 0.01
N HIS A 280 -4.71 19.65 1.13
CA HIS A 280 -6.15 19.59 1.37
C HIS A 280 -6.53 20.53 2.52
N PRO A 281 -7.66 21.29 2.44
CA PRO A 281 -8.06 22.23 3.48
C PRO A 281 -8.23 21.60 4.87
N ASP A 282 -8.65 20.34 4.93
CA ASP A 282 -8.82 19.57 6.15
C ASP A 282 -7.61 18.67 6.46
N ASP A 283 -6.43 18.97 5.94
CA ASP A 283 -5.19 18.18 6.12
C ASP A 283 -5.32 16.69 5.75
N LEU A 284 -6.24 16.34 4.83
CA LEU A 284 -6.42 14.95 4.41
C LEU A 284 -5.23 14.45 3.60
N PRO A 285 -4.68 13.26 3.92
CA PRO A 285 -3.42 12.84 3.33
C PRO A 285 -3.57 12.29 1.92
N LEU A 286 -2.63 12.62 1.04
CA LEU A 286 -2.36 11.84 -0.15
C LEU A 286 -1.52 10.62 0.26
N HIS A 287 -2.18 9.48 0.49
CA HIS A 287 -1.49 8.24 0.87
C HIS A 287 -1.40 7.22 -0.26
N LEU A 288 -1.77 7.62 -1.47
CA LEU A 288 -1.57 6.83 -2.69
C LEU A 288 -0.09 6.56 -2.96
N LYS A 289 0.19 5.45 -3.59
CA LYS A 289 1.52 5.02 -4.02
C LYS A 289 1.38 4.28 -5.32
N PHE A 290 1.27 5.03 -6.43
CA PHE A 290 1.24 4.43 -7.74
C PHE A 290 1.96 5.29 -8.79
N LEU A 291 2.46 4.63 -9.81
CA LEU A 291 2.92 5.21 -11.07
C LEU A 291 2.25 4.47 -12.22
N LEU A 292 1.86 5.20 -13.23
CA LEU A 292 1.47 4.67 -14.54
C LEU A 292 2.59 5.01 -15.50
N VAL A 293 3.20 3.99 -16.07
CA VAL A 293 4.33 4.10 -17.00
C VAL A 293 3.86 3.67 -18.37
N GLU A 294 4.06 4.54 -19.36
CA GLU A 294 3.88 4.22 -20.76
C GLU A 294 5.24 4.26 -21.45
N GLU A 295 5.72 3.10 -21.90
CA GLU A 295 6.98 2.89 -22.59
C GLU A 295 6.67 2.39 -24.00
N LYS A 296 6.94 3.19 -25.05
CA LYS A 296 6.70 2.82 -26.46
C LYS A 296 5.28 2.32 -26.74
N GLY A 297 4.28 2.99 -26.14
CA GLY A 297 2.86 2.63 -26.22
C GLY A 297 2.43 1.43 -25.37
N GLN A 298 3.33 0.80 -24.63
CA GLN A 298 3.00 -0.23 -23.66
C GLN A 298 2.78 0.40 -22.28
N ARG A 299 1.63 0.11 -21.68
CA ARG A 299 1.20 0.70 -20.40
C ARG A 299 1.37 -0.29 -19.26
N CYS A 300 1.93 0.18 -18.16
CA CYS A 300 2.14 -0.59 -16.94
C CYS A 300 1.80 0.26 -15.71
N ALA A 301 1.00 -0.27 -14.82
CA ALA A 301 0.73 0.31 -13.51
C ALA A 301 1.68 -0.25 -12.46
N TRP A 302 2.24 0.60 -11.59
CA TRP A 302 2.96 0.23 -10.38
C TRP A 302 2.23 0.76 -9.17
N PHE A 303 1.94 -0.08 -8.21
CA PHE A 303 1.21 0.32 -7.00
C PHE A 303 1.49 -0.63 -5.83
N GLY A 304 1.04 -0.26 -4.63
CA GLY A 304 1.13 -1.15 -3.47
C GLY A 304 1.36 -0.44 -2.15
N SER A 305 2.02 -1.13 -1.23
CA SER A 305 2.44 -0.54 0.05
C SER A 305 3.77 0.19 -0.03
N PHE A 306 4.47 0.00 -1.13
CA PHE A 306 5.85 0.42 -1.36
C PHE A 306 5.97 1.94 -1.37
N ASN A 307 6.69 2.48 -0.42
CA ASN A 307 7.10 3.87 -0.43
C ASN A 307 8.36 4.00 -1.28
N PHE A 308 8.37 4.98 -2.17
CA PHE A 308 9.50 5.18 -3.09
C PHE A 308 10.70 5.80 -2.38
N ASN A 309 11.33 5.00 -1.50
CA ASN A 309 12.51 5.37 -0.74
C ASN A 309 13.39 4.14 -0.44
N ARG A 310 14.67 4.38 -0.14
CA ARG A 310 15.66 3.34 0.11
C ARG A 310 15.27 2.35 1.21
N ARG A 311 14.47 2.78 2.20
CA ARG A 311 14.05 1.91 3.30
C ARG A 311 13.07 0.84 2.82
N SER A 312 12.12 1.19 1.94
CA SER A 312 11.19 0.25 1.32
C SER A 312 11.91 -0.77 0.44
N TYR A 313 12.95 -0.35 -0.30
CA TYR A 313 13.75 -1.25 -1.12
C TYR A 313 14.54 -2.28 -0.29
N ARG A 314 15.21 -1.83 0.78
CA ARG A 314 16.30 -2.59 1.39
C ARG A 314 15.99 -3.15 2.76
N HIS A 315 14.92 -2.69 3.40
CA HIS A 315 14.68 -3.02 4.81
C HIS A 315 13.28 -3.52 5.09
N ASN A 316 12.25 -2.80 4.67
CA ASN A 316 10.88 -3.11 5.04
C ASN A 316 10.32 -4.34 4.33
N GLN A 317 9.37 -5.01 4.99
CA GLN A 317 8.49 -5.97 4.33
C GLN A 317 7.42 -5.18 3.57
N GLU A 318 7.53 -5.13 2.26
CA GLU A 318 6.69 -4.34 1.35
C GLU A 318 6.16 -5.19 0.21
N LEU A 319 5.18 -4.62 -0.50
CA LEU A 319 4.69 -5.11 -1.78
C LEU A 319 4.76 -3.99 -2.81
N LEU A 320 5.32 -4.30 -3.98
CA LEU A 320 5.14 -3.54 -5.21
C LEU A 320 4.41 -4.45 -6.20
N VAL A 321 3.35 -3.97 -6.81
CA VAL A 321 2.65 -4.67 -7.89
C VAL A 321 2.98 -3.97 -9.19
N THR A 322 3.33 -4.73 -10.21
CA THR A 322 3.35 -4.28 -11.60
C THR A 322 2.23 -4.95 -12.35
N SER A 323 1.47 -4.21 -13.16
CA SER A 323 0.31 -4.75 -13.87
C SER A 323 0.12 -4.08 -15.22
N SER A 324 -0.13 -4.90 -16.26
CA SER A 324 -0.62 -4.44 -17.56
C SER A 324 -2.13 -4.67 -17.73
N ASP A 325 -2.85 -4.91 -16.64
CA ASP A 325 -4.30 -5.10 -16.66
C ASP A 325 -5.00 -3.78 -17.00
N PRO A 326 -5.83 -3.73 -18.07
CA PRO A 326 -6.49 -2.50 -18.49
C PRO A 326 -7.40 -1.91 -17.42
N ALA A 327 -8.13 -2.74 -16.68
CA ALA A 327 -9.06 -2.26 -15.64
C ALA A 327 -8.32 -1.57 -14.48
N ILE A 328 -7.13 -2.07 -14.12
CA ILE A 328 -6.28 -1.42 -13.12
C ILE A 328 -5.74 -0.09 -13.65
N ILE A 329 -5.24 -0.08 -14.89
CA ILE A 329 -4.65 1.10 -15.50
C ILE A 329 -5.70 2.22 -15.62
N GLU A 330 -6.86 1.92 -16.18
CA GLU A 330 -7.97 2.87 -16.35
C GLU A 330 -8.46 3.44 -15.00
N ALA A 331 -8.61 2.58 -13.99
CA ALA A 331 -9.01 3.03 -12.67
C ALA A 331 -7.99 3.98 -12.02
N LEU A 332 -6.69 3.70 -12.19
CA LEU A 332 -5.63 4.56 -11.66
C LEU A 332 -5.49 5.87 -12.46
N GLU A 333 -5.74 5.87 -13.77
CA GLU A 333 -5.81 7.10 -14.58
C GLU A 333 -6.96 8.00 -14.14
N GLN A 334 -8.14 7.43 -13.98
CA GLN A 334 -9.30 8.17 -13.46
C GLN A 334 -9.01 8.74 -12.07
N ARG A 335 -8.34 7.96 -11.21
CA ARG A 335 -7.94 8.43 -9.87
C ARG A 335 -6.91 9.54 -9.92
N PHE A 336 -5.93 9.45 -10.82
CA PHE A 336 -4.98 10.54 -11.05
C PHE A 336 -5.69 11.83 -11.44
N ALA A 337 -6.59 11.76 -12.43
CA ALA A 337 -7.35 12.92 -12.89
C ALA A 337 -8.22 13.54 -11.79
N THR A 338 -8.83 12.71 -10.91
CA THR A 338 -9.58 13.22 -9.74
C THR A 338 -8.69 14.01 -8.79
N VAL A 339 -7.54 13.44 -8.40
CA VAL A 339 -6.60 14.11 -7.47
C VAL A 339 -6.00 15.36 -8.13
N GLU A 340 -5.72 15.32 -9.43
CA GLU A 340 -5.23 16.46 -10.19
C GLU A 340 -6.23 17.62 -10.19
N ALA A 341 -7.50 17.34 -10.44
CA ALA A 341 -8.57 18.35 -10.40
C ALA A 341 -8.70 18.99 -9.00
N GLU A 342 -8.54 18.22 -7.92
CA GLU A 342 -8.50 18.74 -6.56
C GLU A 342 -7.31 19.70 -6.35
N VAL A 343 -6.12 19.33 -6.86
CA VAL A 343 -4.92 20.20 -6.79
C VAL A 343 -5.11 21.49 -7.58
N GLU A 344 -5.74 21.44 -8.75
CA GLU A 344 -5.98 22.61 -9.59
C GLU A 344 -7.02 23.54 -8.98
N ALA A 345 -8.08 23.00 -8.37
CA ALA A 345 -9.11 23.78 -7.68
C ALA A 345 -8.58 24.56 -6.46
N GLN A 346 -7.44 24.17 -5.92
CA GLN A 346 -6.80 24.81 -4.75
C GLN A 346 -5.76 25.88 -5.13
N ARG A 347 -5.47 26.08 -6.41
CA ARG A 347 -4.55 27.15 -6.86
C ARG A 347 -5.26 28.48 -6.70
N PRO A 348 -4.66 29.45 -5.98
CA PRO A 348 -5.15 30.81 -6.01
C PRO A 348 -5.08 31.32 -7.45
N GLY A 349 -6.19 31.84 -7.96
CA GLY A 349 -6.30 32.47 -9.29
C GLY A 349 -5.41 33.71 -9.44
#